data_7d91e61cfb0924be441b18cad091829f
#
_entry.id   7d91e61cfb0924be441b18cad091829f
#
_cell.length_a   1.000
_cell.length_b   1.000
_cell.length_c   1.000
_cell.angle_alpha   90.00
_cell.angle_beta   90.00
_cell.angle_gamma   90.00
#
_symmetry.space_group_name_H-M   'P 1'
#
loop_
_entity.id
_entity.type
_entity.pdbx_description
1 polymer ?
#
loop_
_entity_poly.entity_id
_entity_poly.type
_entity_poly.pdbx_seq_one_letter_code
_entity_poly.pdbx_strand_id
1 'polypeptide(L)'
;MKRLNTNIILVGIIVLLSVILVGVLIFMKNQPAQERALVQPITNIQPLEADSSLWGVNYPNEFSSLLLTANNKTATTYGGSAQKSYLLEDPRLVLLFMGYPFSVDYNQPRGHENTLIDVRATKRVTVTTHATCYSCKSSDNPGLWAQMGMEAYDAKLFSDMTPSINNPIGCANCHEAGTMRLVITNPAVEAALKSEGLDWRTFTRQQMRSAVCANCHVTYYFTGVNKVLTVPWNNGTRVEDIIQSEDSVNFADWTYPGTGTPIMKARHPDYELFTADSTHYRAGVSCADCHMPYLREGAMKYSSHNIMSPLLDPQLACGQCHTNVDVVLARVSVLQDTVHTAKISTEDALIDAITAIKGAVANPASDPALLDEARTLHRHAQYMWDFISSANSMGFHNPDEALRILRNATDLARQAQMKASQAAGDPSLLTAGVYYSLNPVPTPVP
;
A
#
# COMPACT_ATOMS: atom_id res chain seq x y z
N MET A 1 -6.52 -30.72 72.59
CA MET A 1 -6.13 -30.08 71.32
C MET A 1 -7.27 -30.17 70.33
N LYS A 2 -7.94 -29.03 69.99
CA LYS A 2 -9.01 -28.99 69.01
C LYS A 2 -8.39 -29.21 67.63
N ARG A 3 -8.84 -30.27 66.91
CA ARG A 3 -8.43 -30.50 65.52
C ARG A 3 -8.93 -29.32 64.66
N LEU A 4 -8.01 -28.58 64.09
CA LEU A 4 -8.32 -27.51 63.14
C LEU A 4 -9.05 -28.13 61.95
N ASN A 5 -10.18 -27.57 61.60
CA ASN A 5 -11.02 -28.12 60.52
C ASN A 5 -10.24 -28.01 59.20
N THR A 6 -10.01 -29.11 58.50
CA THR A 6 -9.25 -29.19 57.24
C THR A 6 -9.74 -28.16 56.23
N ASN A 7 -11.04 -27.86 56.20
CA ASN A 7 -11.61 -26.85 55.29
C ASN A 7 -11.13 -25.42 55.63
N ILE A 8 -10.91 -25.09 56.93
CA ILE A 8 -10.38 -23.77 57.36
C ILE A 8 -8.93 -23.63 56.89
N ILE A 9 -8.15 -24.71 56.99
CA ILE A 9 -6.75 -24.72 56.51
C ILE A 9 -6.71 -24.55 54.99
N LEU A 10 -7.60 -25.25 54.25
CA LEU A 10 -7.67 -25.16 52.79
C LEU A 10 -8.06 -23.75 52.31
N VAL A 11 -9.07 -23.16 52.93
CA VAL A 11 -9.48 -21.76 52.67
C VAL A 11 -8.34 -20.78 52.94
N GLY A 12 -7.62 -20.95 54.07
CA GLY A 12 -6.46 -20.13 54.39
C GLY A 12 -5.35 -20.22 53.33
N ILE A 13 -5.09 -21.43 52.81
CA ILE A 13 -4.08 -21.62 51.74
C ILE A 13 -4.56 -20.97 50.44
N ILE A 14 -5.81 -21.10 50.04
CA ILE A 14 -6.36 -20.47 48.83
C ILE A 14 -6.27 -18.95 48.92
N VAL A 15 -6.64 -18.36 50.05
CA VAL A 15 -6.53 -16.90 50.26
C VAL A 15 -5.07 -16.44 50.17
N LEU A 16 -4.14 -17.17 50.80
CA LEU A 16 -2.72 -16.85 50.76
C LEU A 16 -2.17 -16.92 49.31
N LEU A 17 -2.51 -17.98 48.58
CA LEU A 17 -2.09 -18.11 47.19
C LEU A 17 -2.68 -17.02 46.29
N SER A 18 -3.93 -16.63 46.51
CA SER A 18 -4.57 -15.52 45.79
C SER A 18 -3.88 -14.18 46.06
N VAL A 19 -3.55 -13.92 47.33
CA VAL A 19 -2.77 -12.69 47.69
C VAL A 19 -1.38 -12.67 47.06
N ILE A 20 -0.70 -13.80 47.06
CA ILE A 20 0.61 -13.94 46.40
C ILE A 20 0.47 -13.71 44.91
N LEU A 21 -0.53 -14.31 44.23
CA LEU A 21 -0.78 -14.15 42.81
C LEU A 21 -1.06 -12.69 42.46
N VAL A 22 -1.94 -12.01 43.23
CA VAL A 22 -2.21 -10.58 43.02
C VAL A 22 -0.96 -9.74 43.25
N GLY A 23 -0.16 -10.04 44.29
CA GLY A 23 1.13 -9.37 44.51
C GLY A 23 2.11 -9.53 43.36
N VAL A 24 2.21 -10.75 42.80
CA VAL A 24 3.03 -11.03 41.60
C VAL A 24 2.53 -10.28 40.37
N LEU A 25 1.22 -10.24 40.16
CA LEU A 25 0.63 -9.50 39.02
C LEU A 25 0.84 -7.99 39.15
N ILE A 26 0.70 -7.42 40.35
CA ILE A 26 1.00 -6.01 40.63
C ILE A 26 2.49 -5.73 40.44
N PHE A 27 3.36 -6.61 40.94
CA PHE A 27 4.81 -6.50 40.74
C PHE A 27 5.19 -6.56 39.25
N MET A 28 4.62 -7.49 38.48
CA MET A 28 4.85 -7.59 37.03
C MET A 28 4.33 -6.35 36.28
N LYS A 29 3.18 -5.79 36.70
CA LYS A 29 2.62 -4.57 36.11
C LYS A 29 3.42 -3.32 36.45
N ASN A 30 4.01 -3.26 37.64
CA ASN A 30 4.81 -2.13 38.12
C ASN A 30 6.32 -2.30 37.87
N GLN A 31 6.75 -3.41 37.27
CA GLN A 31 8.11 -3.45 36.73
C GLN A 31 8.21 -2.34 35.70
N PRO A 32 9.11 -1.35 35.87
CA PRO A 32 9.45 -0.46 34.78
C PRO A 32 9.76 -1.37 33.61
N ALA A 33 9.15 -1.09 32.44
CA ALA A 33 9.50 -1.79 31.22
C ALA A 33 11.02 -1.84 31.23
N GLN A 34 11.60 -3.05 31.43
CA GLN A 34 13.06 -3.18 31.47
C GLN A 34 13.51 -2.48 30.21
N GLU A 35 14.07 -1.28 30.36
CA GLU A 35 14.81 -0.67 29.27
C GLU A 35 15.76 -1.79 28.88
N ARG A 36 15.51 -2.38 27.70
CA ARG A 36 16.42 -3.37 27.14
C ARG A 36 17.74 -2.69 27.24
N ALA A 37 18.70 -3.31 27.95
CA ALA A 37 20.05 -2.80 28.05
C ALA A 37 20.38 -2.38 26.61
N LEU A 38 20.37 -1.06 26.37
CA LEU A 38 20.61 -0.51 25.03
C LEU A 38 21.98 -1.08 24.71
N VAL A 39 22.06 -1.92 23.70
CA VAL A 39 23.34 -2.34 23.16
C VAL A 39 24.07 -1.01 22.94
N GLN A 40 25.17 -0.80 23.69
CA GLN A 40 25.91 0.45 23.55
C GLN A 40 26.28 0.57 22.08
N PRO A 41 25.83 1.62 21.37
CA PRO A 41 26.08 1.73 19.94
C PRO A 41 27.60 1.75 19.73
N ILE A 42 28.07 0.88 18.84
CA ILE A 42 29.48 0.83 18.43
C ILE A 42 29.87 2.14 17.72
N THR A 43 28.90 2.65 16.93
CA THR A 43 29.05 3.87 16.12
C THR A 43 27.90 4.83 16.42
N ASN A 44 28.20 6.12 16.52
CA ASN A 44 27.18 7.15 16.61
C ASN A 44 26.57 7.41 15.24
N ILE A 45 25.31 7.02 15.03
CA ILE A 45 24.55 7.26 13.82
C ILE A 45 23.99 8.68 13.88
N GLN A 46 24.29 9.49 12.87
CA GLN A 46 23.79 10.86 12.81
C GLN A 46 22.27 10.88 12.56
N PRO A 47 21.54 11.90 13.02
CA PRO A 47 20.13 12.06 12.66
C PRO A 47 19.93 12.06 11.14
N LEU A 48 18.94 11.29 10.66
CA LEU A 48 18.60 11.17 9.24
C LEU A 48 19.72 10.59 8.36
N GLU A 49 20.62 9.78 8.93
CA GLU A 49 21.69 9.11 8.20
C GLU A 49 21.10 8.19 7.11
N ALA A 50 21.38 8.51 5.86
CA ALA A 50 20.81 7.82 4.71
C ALA A 50 21.51 6.49 4.39
N ASP A 51 22.81 6.38 4.68
CA ASP A 51 23.60 5.18 4.41
C ASP A 51 23.29 4.08 5.45
N SER A 52 22.51 3.09 5.03
CA SER A 52 22.14 1.96 5.88
C SER A 52 23.34 1.12 6.33
N SER A 53 24.49 1.18 5.64
CA SER A 53 25.69 0.45 6.06
C SER A 53 26.27 0.95 7.39
N LEU A 54 26.13 2.25 7.67
CA LEU A 54 26.54 2.82 8.96
C LEU A 54 25.64 2.33 10.10
N TRP A 55 24.35 2.14 9.84
CA TRP A 55 23.42 1.50 10.80
C TRP A 55 23.78 0.03 10.99
N GLY A 56 24.21 -0.66 9.93
CA GLY A 56 24.64 -2.04 9.96
C GLY A 56 25.78 -2.34 10.92
N VAL A 57 26.61 -1.34 11.27
CA VAL A 57 27.66 -1.48 12.31
C VAL A 57 27.05 -1.77 13.68
N ASN A 58 25.91 -1.13 14.00
CA ASN A 58 25.21 -1.33 15.27
C ASN A 58 24.17 -2.47 15.19
N TYR A 59 23.60 -2.73 14.00
CA TYR A 59 22.49 -3.65 13.77
C TYR A 59 22.79 -4.60 12.60
N PRO A 60 23.83 -5.47 12.72
CA PRO A 60 24.34 -6.26 11.58
C PRO A 60 23.32 -7.27 11.07
N ASN A 61 22.47 -7.84 11.91
CA ASN A 61 21.47 -8.84 11.51
C ASN A 61 20.34 -8.22 10.71
N GLU A 62 19.85 -7.08 11.17
CA GLU A 62 18.83 -6.30 10.48
C GLU A 62 19.33 -5.82 9.11
N PHE A 63 20.54 -5.27 9.08
CA PHE A 63 21.15 -4.80 7.83
C PHE A 63 21.44 -5.94 6.86
N SER A 64 22.02 -7.05 7.33
CA SER A 64 22.26 -8.21 6.47
C SER A 64 20.96 -8.76 5.87
N SER A 65 19.87 -8.78 6.65
CA SER A 65 18.56 -9.21 6.15
C SER A 65 17.93 -8.20 5.19
N LEU A 66 18.16 -6.88 5.35
CA LEU A 66 17.74 -5.86 4.40
C LEU A 66 18.37 -6.09 3.03
N LEU A 67 19.67 -6.33 2.98
CA LEU A 67 20.41 -6.57 1.73
C LEU A 67 19.89 -7.80 0.96
N LEU A 68 19.24 -8.77 1.61
CA LEU A 68 18.62 -9.91 0.94
C LEU A 68 17.51 -9.50 -0.02
N THR A 69 16.87 -8.34 0.18
CA THR A 69 15.81 -7.85 -0.70
C THR A 69 16.30 -7.61 -2.13
N ALA A 70 17.58 -7.33 -2.34
CA ALA A 70 18.21 -7.23 -3.66
C ALA A 70 18.16 -8.54 -4.44
N ASN A 71 18.19 -9.67 -3.73
CA ASN A 71 18.29 -11.01 -4.30
C ASN A 71 16.94 -11.72 -4.45
N ASN A 72 15.87 -11.15 -3.91
CA ASN A 72 14.54 -11.69 -4.04
C ASN A 72 14.06 -11.59 -5.50
N LYS A 73 14.00 -12.75 -6.18
CA LYS A 73 13.60 -12.86 -7.60
C LYS A 73 12.51 -13.92 -7.81
N THR A 74 11.84 -14.33 -6.74
CA THR A 74 10.84 -15.39 -6.78
C THR A 74 9.47 -14.81 -6.99
N ALA A 75 8.73 -15.32 -7.97
CA ALA A 75 7.33 -15.02 -8.20
C ALA A 75 6.43 -15.79 -7.22
N THR A 76 5.31 -15.18 -6.87
CA THR A 76 4.11 -15.88 -6.39
C THR A 76 3.03 -15.80 -7.47
N THR A 77 1.89 -16.46 -7.30
CA THR A 77 0.81 -16.43 -8.31
C THR A 77 0.43 -15.01 -8.72
N TYR A 78 0.30 -14.09 -7.76
CA TYR A 78 -0.15 -12.72 -8.00
C TYR A 78 0.85 -11.63 -7.60
N GLY A 79 2.07 -12.01 -7.20
CA GLY A 79 3.06 -11.05 -6.70
C GLY A 79 4.45 -11.66 -6.61
N GLY A 80 5.13 -11.41 -5.49
CA GLY A 80 6.52 -11.80 -5.29
C GLY A 80 7.47 -10.66 -5.64
N SER A 81 8.71 -10.99 -6.01
CA SER A 81 9.76 -10.01 -6.34
C SER A 81 10.43 -10.28 -7.70
N ALA A 82 9.82 -11.14 -8.52
CA ALA A 82 10.27 -11.37 -9.88
C ALA A 82 10.01 -10.14 -10.75
N GLN A 83 10.96 -9.82 -11.61
CA GLN A 83 10.75 -8.76 -12.58
C GLN A 83 9.73 -9.21 -13.64
N LYS A 84 8.65 -8.45 -13.79
CA LYS A 84 7.61 -8.70 -14.78
C LYS A 84 6.87 -7.43 -15.17
N SER A 85 6.31 -7.43 -16.37
CA SER A 85 5.45 -6.35 -16.87
C SER A 85 3.99 -6.74 -16.69
N TYR A 86 3.24 -5.91 -15.97
CA TYR A 86 1.80 -6.07 -15.84
C TYR A 86 1.07 -5.89 -17.17
N LEU A 87 1.61 -5.06 -18.08
CA LEU A 87 1.02 -4.83 -19.41
C LEU A 87 1.12 -6.09 -20.31
N LEU A 88 2.14 -6.94 -20.09
CA LEU A 88 2.28 -8.22 -20.78
C LEU A 88 1.38 -9.29 -20.18
N GLU A 89 1.16 -9.27 -18.87
CA GLU A 89 0.28 -10.22 -18.18
C GLU A 89 -1.21 -9.91 -18.47
N ASP A 90 -1.55 -8.61 -18.48
CA ASP A 90 -2.91 -8.14 -18.71
C ASP A 90 -2.93 -6.96 -19.70
N PRO A 91 -3.04 -7.21 -21.00
CA PRO A 91 -3.07 -6.17 -22.01
C PRO A 91 -4.23 -5.17 -21.91
N ARG A 92 -5.32 -5.49 -21.15
CA ARG A 92 -6.43 -4.55 -20.86
C ARG A 92 -5.96 -3.30 -20.16
N LEU A 93 -4.87 -3.40 -19.38
CA LEU A 93 -4.26 -2.26 -18.69
C LEU A 93 -3.78 -1.17 -19.65
N VAL A 94 -3.35 -1.53 -20.88
CA VAL A 94 -3.00 -0.56 -21.93
C VAL A 94 -4.20 0.30 -22.29
N LEU A 95 -5.40 -0.30 -22.35
CA LEU A 95 -6.63 0.42 -22.62
C LEU A 95 -7.09 1.25 -21.42
N LEU A 96 -7.10 0.66 -20.24
CA LEU A 96 -7.58 1.32 -19.03
C LEU A 96 -6.72 2.54 -18.65
N PHE A 97 -5.43 2.51 -18.94
CA PHE A 97 -4.52 3.64 -18.73
C PHE A 97 -4.19 4.43 -20.00
N MET A 98 -4.99 4.29 -21.07
CA MET A 98 -4.74 5.00 -22.33
C MET A 98 -4.60 6.52 -22.13
N GLY A 99 -3.51 7.09 -22.66
CA GLY A 99 -3.18 8.51 -22.48
C GLY A 99 -2.40 8.83 -21.21
N TYR A 100 -2.12 7.85 -20.36
CA TYR A 100 -1.36 8.00 -19.13
C TYR A 100 -0.08 7.14 -19.15
N PRO A 101 1.03 7.55 -18.51
CA PRO A 101 2.30 6.82 -18.60
C PRO A 101 2.26 5.34 -18.19
N PHE A 102 1.28 4.93 -17.39
CA PHE A 102 1.09 3.53 -17.01
C PHE A 102 0.61 2.63 -18.17
N SER A 103 0.11 3.19 -19.27
CA SER A 103 -0.14 2.43 -20.51
C SER A 103 1.12 2.12 -21.30
N VAL A 104 2.25 2.76 -20.97
CA VAL A 104 3.53 2.59 -21.64
C VAL A 104 4.46 1.66 -20.89
N ASP A 105 4.46 1.76 -19.55
CA ASP A 105 5.34 0.97 -18.68
C ASP A 105 4.70 0.79 -17.31
N TYR A 106 4.39 -0.45 -16.97
CA TYR A 106 3.83 -0.81 -15.67
C TYR A 106 4.41 -2.13 -15.19
N ASN A 107 5.41 -2.04 -14.31
CA ASN A 107 6.19 -3.17 -13.85
C ASN A 107 5.94 -3.47 -12.38
N GLN A 108 6.07 -4.74 -12.01
CA GLN A 108 6.03 -5.18 -10.62
C GLN A 108 7.20 -4.59 -9.83
N PRO A 109 6.97 -4.02 -8.62
CA PRO A 109 8.06 -3.60 -7.74
C PRO A 109 8.84 -4.84 -7.22
N ARG A 110 10.17 -4.68 -7.02
CA ARG A 110 11.08 -5.79 -6.68
C ARG A 110 11.53 -5.63 -5.26
N GLY A 111 11.42 -5.11 -4.38
CA GLY A 111 12.00 -5.01 -3.04
C GLY A 111 12.84 -3.76 -2.87
N HIS A 112 13.09 -3.42 -1.63
CA HIS A 112 13.57 -2.11 -1.22
C HIS A 112 14.93 -1.76 -1.80
N GLU A 113 15.86 -2.67 -1.87
CA GLU A 113 17.20 -2.46 -2.44
C GLU A 113 17.18 -2.17 -3.95
N ASN A 114 16.11 -2.56 -4.66
CA ASN A 114 15.98 -2.33 -6.10
C ASN A 114 15.26 -1.02 -6.44
N THR A 115 14.78 -0.24 -5.46
CA THR A 115 13.88 0.89 -5.70
C THR A 115 14.46 1.98 -6.60
N LEU A 116 15.74 2.30 -6.45
CA LEU A 116 16.42 3.29 -7.29
C LEU A 116 16.68 2.77 -8.69
N ILE A 117 17.02 1.49 -8.83
CA ILE A 117 17.21 0.85 -10.13
C ILE A 117 15.91 0.92 -10.92
N ASP A 118 14.81 0.51 -10.29
CA ASP A 118 13.49 0.42 -10.93
C ASP A 118 12.91 1.79 -11.28
N VAL A 119 13.01 2.79 -10.40
CA VAL A 119 12.47 4.13 -10.68
C VAL A 119 13.28 4.86 -11.73
N ARG A 120 14.58 4.57 -11.89
CA ARG A 120 15.45 5.16 -12.93
C ARG A 120 15.31 4.45 -14.28
N ALA A 121 14.92 3.17 -14.28
CA ALA A 121 14.74 2.38 -15.48
C ALA A 121 13.35 2.49 -16.12
N THR A 122 12.34 2.98 -15.39
CA THR A 122 10.98 3.05 -15.92
C THR A 122 10.85 4.03 -17.08
N LYS A 123 10.17 3.61 -18.15
CA LYS A 123 9.85 4.45 -19.32
C LYS A 123 8.82 5.57 -18.99
N ARG A 124 8.30 5.61 -17.76
CA ARG A 124 7.37 6.67 -17.28
C ARG A 124 8.08 7.97 -16.91
N VAL A 125 9.37 7.92 -16.63
CA VAL A 125 10.19 9.10 -16.35
C VAL A 125 10.55 9.80 -17.66
N THR A 126 10.25 11.09 -17.73
CA THR A 126 10.52 11.98 -18.87
C THR A 126 11.32 13.18 -18.40
N VAL A 127 11.73 14.04 -19.33
CA VAL A 127 12.49 15.27 -19.02
C VAL A 127 11.71 16.28 -18.17
N THR A 128 10.38 16.15 -18.11
CA THR A 128 9.50 17.01 -17.30
C THR A 128 9.04 16.34 -16.00
N THR A 129 9.51 15.14 -15.70
CA THR A 129 9.13 14.42 -14.48
C THR A 129 9.71 15.12 -13.26
N HIS A 130 8.88 15.30 -12.23
CA HIS A 130 9.26 15.91 -10.98
C HIS A 130 9.96 14.94 -10.02
N ALA A 131 10.73 15.48 -9.09
CA ALA A 131 11.45 14.74 -8.06
C ALA A 131 10.52 13.95 -7.12
N THR A 132 9.25 14.31 -7.06
CA THR A 132 8.19 13.60 -6.32
C THR A 132 8.18 12.10 -6.61
N CYS A 133 8.62 11.65 -7.81
CA CYS A 133 8.78 10.23 -8.12
C CYS A 133 9.81 9.51 -7.24
N TYR A 134 10.73 10.22 -6.58
CA TYR A 134 11.66 9.65 -5.62
C TYR A 134 11.11 9.52 -4.20
N SER A 135 9.99 10.17 -3.85
CA SER A 135 9.50 10.31 -2.47
C SER A 135 9.37 8.99 -1.71
N CYS A 136 9.06 7.88 -2.40
CA CYS A 136 8.93 6.55 -1.82
C CYS A 136 10.05 5.59 -2.30
N LYS A 137 11.28 6.08 -2.57
CA LYS A 137 12.31 5.28 -3.24
C LYS A 137 13.68 5.33 -2.58
N SER A 138 13.91 6.25 -1.63
CA SER A 138 15.25 6.52 -1.11
C SER A 138 15.25 6.87 0.37
N SER A 139 16.29 6.45 1.08
CA SER A 139 16.60 6.88 2.44
C SER A 139 17.26 8.27 2.52
N ASP A 140 17.63 8.86 1.38
CA ASP A 140 18.09 10.26 1.33
C ASP A 140 16.94 11.25 1.59
N ASN A 141 15.69 10.85 1.30
CA ASN A 141 14.53 11.74 1.32
C ASN A 141 14.28 12.41 2.67
N PRO A 142 14.29 11.73 3.82
CA PRO A 142 14.06 12.39 5.10
C PRO A 142 15.03 13.54 5.36
N GLY A 143 16.30 13.38 5.01
CA GLY A 143 17.32 14.43 5.12
C GLY A 143 17.08 15.59 4.15
N LEU A 144 16.72 15.29 2.91
CA LEU A 144 16.44 16.29 1.88
C LEU A 144 15.18 17.09 2.20
N TRP A 145 14.11 16.44 2.69
CA TRP A 145 12.89 17.14 3.14
C TRP A 145 13.15 18.03 4.37
N ALA A 146 13.99 17.57 5.31
CA ALA A 146 14.38 18.39 6.47
C ALA A 146 15.19 19.62 6.05
N GLN A 147 16.00 19.50 4.99
CA GLN A 147 16.87 20.57 4.50
C GLN A 147 16.13 21.63 3.70
N MET A 148 15.24 21.23 2.78
CA MET A 148 14.64 22.16 1.81
C MET A 148 13.12 22.27 1.89
N GLY A 149 12.45 21.41 2.66
CA GLY A 149 11.01 21.27 2.67
C GLY A 149 10.47 20.47 1.48
N MET A 150 9.30 19.85 1.66
CA MET A 150 8.71 18.94 0.68
C MET A 150 8.32 19.65 -0.61
N GLU A 151 7.72 20.83 -0.54
CA GLU A 151 7.28 21.59 -1.72
C GLU A 151 8.47 21.96 -2.62
N ALA A 152 9.58 22.45 -2.03
CA ALA A 152 10.78 22.80 -2.79
C ALA A 152 11.49 21.57 -3.36
N TYR A 153 11.41 20.42 -2.68
CA TYR A 153 11.88 19.13 -3.19
C TYR A 153 11.05 18.68 -4.38
N ASP A 154 9.73 18.64 -4.25
CA ASP A 154 8.80 18.17 -5.26
C ASP A 154 8.79 19.05 -6.52
N ALA A 155 9.04 20.36 -6.36
CA ALA A 155 9.16 21.31 -7.47
C ALA A 155 10.37 21.06 -8.38
N LYS A 156 11.41 20.38 -7.89
CA LYS A 156 12.60 20.06 -8.71
C LYS A 156 12.28 19.00 -9.76
N LEU A 157 13.07 18.98 -10.83
CA LEU A 157 12.99 17.90 -11.80
C LEU A 157 13.66 16.62 -11.27
N PHE A 158 13.18 15.49 -11.72
CA PHE A 158 13.76 14.18 -11.42
C PHE A 158 15.26 14.13 -11.74
N SER A 159 15.65 14.65 -12.90
CA SER A 159 17.05 14.75 -13.33
C SER A 159 17.92 15.56 -12.37
N ASP A 160 17.39 16.67 -11.85
CA ASP A 160 18.13 17.59 -10.98
C ASP A 160 18.37 17.00 -9.59
N MET A 161 17.43 16.15 -9.13
CA MET A 161 17.54 15.47 -7.83
C MET A 161 18.35 14.17 -7.90
N THR A 162 18.50 13.56 -9.08
CA THR A 162 19.23 12.29 -9.25
C THR A 162 20.62 12.27 -8.62
N PRO A 163 21.46 13.32 -8.70
CA PRO A 163 22.77 13.32 -8.04
C PRO A 163 22.72 13.30 -6.51
N SER A 164 21.62 13.73 -5.90
CA SER A 164 21.43 13.77 -4.45
C SER A 164 20.74 12.53 -3.88
N ILE A 165 20.27 11.62 -4.74
CA ILE A 165 19.56 10.40 -4.37
C ILE A 165 20.48 9.21 -4.66
N ASN A 166 21.11 8.66 -3.62
CA ASN A 166 22.14 7.63 -3.77
C ASN A 166 21.82 6.33 -3.04
N ASN A 167 21.00 6.39 -2.00
CA ASN A 167 20.67 5.27 -1.14
C ASN A 167 19.26 4.77 -1.45
N PRO A 168 19.04 3.45 -1.66
CA PRO A 168 17.68 2.90 -1.78
C PRO A 168 16.90 3.05 -0.47
N ILE A 169 15.71 2.49 -0.39
CA ILE A 169 14.94 2.49 0.88
C ILE A 169 15.75 1.76 1.95
N GLY A 170 15.94 2.44 3.09
CA GLY A 170 16.79 1.97 4.17
C GLY A 170 16.32 2.40 5.55
N CYS A 171 17.22 2.30 6.51
CA CYS A 171 16.95 2.48 7.94
C CYS A 171 16.29 3.82 8.26
N ALA A 172 16.77 4.92 7.68
CA ALA A 172 16.29 6.28 7.92
C ALA A 172 14.85 6.54 7.45
N ASN A 173 14.30 5.70 6.56
CA ASN A 173 12.89 5.81 6.17
C ASN A 173 11.92 5.41 7.29
N CYS A 174 12.39 4.58 8.25
CA CYS A 174 11.53 3.92 9.23
C CYS A 174 11.96 4.19 10.67
N HIS A 175 13.24 4.49 10.93
CA HIS A 175 13.81 4.54 12.26
C HIS A 175 14.45 5.89 12.58
N GLU A 176 14.29 6.31 13.83
CA GLU A 176 15.04 7.41 14.41
C GLU A 176 16.44 6.93 14.82
N ALA A 177 17.47 7.64 14.38
CA ALA A 177 18.85 7.36 14.76
C ALA A 177 19.02 7.44 16.29
N GLY A 178 19.81 6.55 16.87
CA GLY A 178 20.13 6.52 18.30
C GLY A 178 19.09 5.81 19.17
N THR A 179 17.80 5.84 18.83
CA THR A 179 16.73 5.18 19.62
C THR A 179 16.15 3.96 18.94
N MET A 180 16.27 3.83 17.62
CA MET A 180 15.61 2.82 16.77
C MET A 180 14.09 2.83 16.89
N ARG A 181 13.49 3.90 17.39
CA ARG A 181 12.04 4.06 17.39
C ARG A 181 11.54 4.16 15.95
N LEU A 182 10.38 3.55 15.69
CA LEU A 182 9.67 3.73 14.43
C LEU A 182 9.12 5.16 14.34
N VAL A 183 9.27 5.78 13.18
CA VAL A 183 8.87 7.17 12.93
C VAL A 183 8.15 7.31 11.60
N ILE A 184 7.24 8.28 11.52
CA ILE A 184 6.70 8.75 10.24
C ILE A 184 7.66 9.82 9.73
N THR A 185 8.31 9.52 8.61
CA THR A 185 9.32 10.40 8.00
C THR A 185 8.79 11.17 6.80
N ASN A 186 7.68 10.68 6.18
CA ASN A 186 7.07 11.34 5.03
C ASN A 186 6.14 12.47 5.49
N PRO A 187 6.44 13.75 5.18
CA PRO A 187 5.63 14.89 5.62
C PRO A 187 4.19 14.85 5.11
N ALA A 188 3.93 14.27 3.92
CA ALA A 188 2.57 14.14 3.40
C ALA A 188 1.72 13.17 4.23
N VAL A 189 2.33 12.06 4.69
CA VAL A 189 1.65 11.09 5.57
C VAL A 189 1.43 11.70 6.96
N GLU A 190 2.39 12.44 7.50
CA GLU A 190 2.21 13.15 8.78
C GLU A 190 1.06 14.18 8.68
N ALA A 191 0.99 14.93 7.58
CA ALA A 191 -0.10 15.88 7.34
C ALA A 191 -1.46 15.17 7.23
N ALA A 192 -1.52 14.02 6.54
CA ALA A 192 -2.74 13.23 6.39
C ALA A 192 -3.22 12.64 7.73
N LEU A 193 -2.33 12.08 8.54
CA LEU A 193 -2.66 11.63 9.89
C LEU A 193 -3.21 12.76 10.75
N LYS A 194 -2.59 13.94 10.65
CA LYS A 194 -3.05 15.13 11.38
C LYS A 194 -4.44 15.59 10.92
N SER A 195 -4.76 15.48 9.63
CA SER A 195 -6.10 15.83 9.13
C SER A 195 -7.18 14.89 9.68
N GLU A 196 -6.83 13.63 9.96
CA GLU A 196 -7.67 12.65 10.65
C GLU A 196 -7.70 12.85 12.20
N GLY A 197 -7.03 13.87 12.73
CA GLY A 197 -6.93 14.11 14.17
C GLY A 197 -6.00 13.13 14.89
N LEU A 198 -5.13 12.43 14.17
CA LEU A 198 -4.22 11.43 14.70
C LEU A 198 -2.81 12.02 14.90
N ASP A 199 -2.21 11.74 16.05
CA ASP A 199 -0.78 11.97 16.30
C ASP A 199 -0.07 10.61 16.40
N TRP A 200 0.73 10.28 15.40
CA TRP A 200 1.48 9.02 15.36
C TRP A 200 2.43 8.82 16.55
N ARG A 201 2.83 9.91 17.21
CA ARG A 201 3.72 9.86 18.40
C ARG A 201 3.03 9.21 19.61
N THR A 202 1.68 9.17 19.59
CA THR A 202 0.86 8.52 20.59
C THR A 202 0.50 7.07 20.26
N PHE A 203 0.88 6.61 19.07
CA PHE A 203 0.58 5.24 18.63
C PHE A 203 1.33 4.22 19.48
N THR A 204 0.63 3.14 19.78
CA THR A 204 1.26 1.97 20.39
C THR A 204 2.34 1.39 19.47
N ARG A 205 3.25 0.62 20.04
CA ARG A 205 4.28 -0.09 19.23
C ARG A 205 3.64 -0.90 18.09
N GLN A 206 2.50 -1.56 18.35
CA GLN A 206 1.84 -2.38 17.33
C GLN A 206 1.23 -1.52 16.21
N GLN A 207 0.61 -0.41 16.56
CA GLN A 207 0.12 0.54 15.55
C GLN A 207 1.27 1.10 14.70
N MET A 208 2.41 1.45 15.31
CA MET A 208 3.57 1.93 14.58
C MET A 208 4.17 0.88 13.64
N ARG A 209 4.05 -0.42 13.94
CA ARG A 209 4.50 -1.53 13.05
C ARG A 209 3.66 -1.66 11.77
N SER A 210 2.53 -0.96 11.68
CA SER A 210 1.76 -0.76 10.44
C SER A 210 1.96 0.64 9.90
N ALA A 211 1.83 1.67 10.75
CA ALA A 211 1.87 3.07 10.33
C ALA A 211 3.19 3.46 9.65
N VAL A 212 4.31 2.87 10.06
CA VAL A 212 5.61 3.13 9.42
C VAL A 212 5.64 2.72 7.94
N CYS A 213 4.86 1.71 7.53
CA CYS A 213 4.75 1.30 6.14
C CYS A 213 3.96 2.33 5.32
N ALA A 214 3.04 3.06 5.95
CA ALA A 214 2.29 4.14 5.34
C ALA A 214 3.17 5.29 4.84
N ASN A 215 4.43 5.41 5.27
CA ASN A 215 5.37 6.37 4.67
C ASN A 215 5.41 6.26 3.13
N CYS A 216 5.10 5.08 2.57
CA CYS A 216 5.16 4.81 1.13
C CYS A 216 3.97 3.96 0.61
N HIS A 217 3.37 3.09 1.45
CA HIS A 217 2.32 2.15 1.07
C HIS A 217 0.92 2.73 1.36
N VAL A 218 0.64 3.87 0.74
CA VAL A 218 -0.63 4.61 0.79
C VAL A 218 -0.99 5.12 -0.60
N THR A 219 -2.27 5.43 -0.83
CA THR A 219 -2.64 6.17 -2.02
C THR A 219 -2.27 7.65 -1.88
N TYR A 220 -1.92 8.27 -3.00
CA TYR A 220 -1.52 9.67 -3.04
C TYR A 220 -1.76 10.26 -4.43
N TYR A 221 -1.77 11.58 -4.51
CA TYR A 221 -1.84 12.32 -5.75
C TYR A 221 -0.89 13.53 -5.73
N PHE A 222 -0.79 14.26 -6.84
CA PHE A 222 0.17 15.35 -6.99
C PHE A 222 -0.57 16.67 -7.17
N THR A 223 -0.44 17.57 -6.18
CA THR A 223 -1.14 18.86 -6.19
C THR A 223 -0.33 19.99 -6.82
N GLY A 224 -1.02 20.89 -7.47
CA GLY A 224 -0.46 22.12 -8.00
C GLY A 224 0.57 21.93 -9.12
N VAL A 225 1.17 23.05 -9.51
CA VAL A 225 2.20 23.07 -10.57
C VAL A 225 3.50 22.39 -10.13
N ASN A 226 3.80 22.42 -8.85
CA ASN A 226 4.98 21.82 -8.23
C ASN A 226 4.84 20.31 -7.99
N LYS A 227 3.70 19.72 -8.35
CA LYS A 227 3.44 18.29 -8.18
C LYS A 227 3.71 17.77 -6.75
N VAL A 228 3.26 18.54 -5.76
CA VAL A 228 3.45 18.22 -4.35
C VAL A 228 2.70 16.93 -4.00
N LEU A 229 3.41 15.96 -3.44
CA LEU A 229 2.81 14.70 -2.99
C LEU A 229 1.81 14.97 -1.87
N THR A 230 0.59 14.50 -2.06
CA THR A 230 -0.52 14.70 -1.13
C THR A 230 -1.25 13.39 -0.90
N VAL A 231 -1.51 13.06 0.36
CA VAL A 231 -2.29 11.89 0.76
C VAL A 231 -3.72 12.34 1.04
N PRO A 232 -4.74 11.78 0.35
CA PRO A 232 -6.11 12.34 0.33
C PRO A 232 -7.01 11.83 1.47
N TRP A 233 -6.56 11.92 2.74
CA TRP A 233 -7.33 11.42 3.90
C TRP A 233 -8.19 12.48 4.60
N ASN A 234 -8.47 13.60 3.93
CA ASN A 234 -9.22 14.71 4.55
C ASN A 234 -10.65 14.35 5.01
N ASN A 235 -11.23 13.31 4.40
CA ASN A 235 -12.59 12.82 4.71
C ASN A 235 -12.59 11.38 5.25
N GLY A 236 -11.42 10.76 5.46
CA GLY A 236 -11.26 9.36 5.85
C GLY A 236 -10.38 8.58 4.89
N THR A 237 -10.17 7.30 5.21
CA THR A 237 -9.25 6.40 4.49
C THR A 237 -9.96 5.37 3.60
N ARG A 238 -11.30 5.36 3.54
CA ARG A 238 -12.04 4.49 2.64
C ARG A 238 -11.97 5.03 1.21
N VAL A 239 -12.09 4.14 0.23
CA VAL A 239 -12.00 4.53 -1.18
C VAL A 239 -13.02 5.63 -1.56
N GLU A 240 -14.21 5.59 -0.96
CA GLU A 240 -15.25 6.61 -1.18
C GLU A 240 -14.85 7.97 -0.61
N ASP A 241 -14.25 7.99 0.59
CA ASP A 241 -13.75 9.21 1.25
C ASP A 241 -12.61 9.84 0.45
N ILE A 242 -11.74 9.01 -0.11
CA ILE A 242 -10.62 9.41 -0.96
C ILE A 242 -11.14 10.01 -2.28
N ILE A 243 -12.11 9.36 -2.94
CA ILE A 243 -12.77 9.89 -4.14
C ILE A 243 -13.40 11.25 -3.82
N GLN A 244 -14.11 11.37 -2.71
CA GLN A 244 -14.70 12.64 -2.29
C GLN A 244 -13.64 13.73 -2.05
N SER A 245 -12.50 13.38 -1.47
CA SER A 245 -11.39 14.31 -1.24
C SER A 245 -10.81 14.84 -2.56
N GLU A 246 -10.53 13.94 -3.53
CA GLU A 246 -10.00 14.33 -4.84
C GLU A 246 -11.03 15.05 -5.71
N ASP A 247 -12.31 14.68 -5.65
CA ASP A 247 -13.40 15.35 -6.35
C ASP A 247 -13.63 16.79 -5.81
N SER A 248 -13.49 16.99 -4.50
CA SER A 248 -13.68 18.32 -3.87
C SER A 248 -12.73 19.38 -4.40
N VAL A 249 -11.58 18.96 -4.93
CA VAL A 249 -10.55 19.83 -5.53
C VAL A 249 -10.50 19.71 -7.07
N ASN A 250 -11.46 19.02 -7.68
CA ASN A 250 -11.53 18.74 -9.13
C ASN A 250 -10.22 18.15 -9.68
N PHE A 251 -9.56 17.27 -8.89
CA PHE A 251 -8.29 16.66 -9.30
C PHE A 251 -8.49 15.65 -10.42
N ALA A 252 -7.54 15.60 -11.35
CA ALA A 252 -7.39 14.53 -12.33
C ALA A 252 -5.91 14.35 -12.67
N ASP A 253 -5.48 13.10 -12.77
CA ASP A 253 -4.13 12.77 -13.28
C ASP A 253 -4.03 13.00 -14.79
N TRP A 254 -5.10 12.64 -15.53
CA TRP A 254 -5.20 12.85 -16.98
C TRP A 254 -6.65 12.87 -17.46
N THR A 255 -6.83 13.33 -18.70
CA THR A 255 -8.10 13.21 -19.42
C THR A 255 -8.03 12.00 -20.35
N TYR A 256 -8.97 11.07 -20.22
CA TYR A 256 -8.98 9.85 -21.04
C TYR A 256 -9.26 10.18 -22.50
N PRO A 257 -8.40 9.73 -23.45
CA PRO A 257 -8.55 10.04 -24.88
C PRO A 257 -9.85 9.46 -25.47
N GLY A 258 -10.61 10.31 -26.16
CA GLY A 258 -11.84 9.94 -26.85
C GLY A 258 -13.10 9.88 -25.97
N THR A 259 -12.99 9.78 -24.64
CA THR A 259 -14.14 9.93 -23.75
C THR A 259 -14.22 11.35 -23.14
N GLY A 260 -13.07 12.01 -22.98
CA GLY A 260 -12.99 13.28 -22.26
C GLY A 260 -13.16 13.14 -20.74
N THR A 261 -13.14 11.93 -20.21
CA THR A 261 -13.30 11.69 -18.76
C THR A 261 -12.04 12.11 -18.01
N PRO A 262 -12.16 12.97 -16.96
CA PRO A 262 -11.04 13.29 -16.06
C PRO A 262 -10.79 12.13 -15.10
N ILE A 263 -9.69 11.40 -15.27
CA ILE A 263 -9.39 10.18 -14.52
C ILE A 263 -8.35 10.44 -13.42
N MET A 264 -8.53 9.74 -12.31
CA MET A 264 -7.61 9.65 -11.17
C MET A 264 -6.86 8.33 -11.19
N LYS A 265 -5.63 8.30 -10.68
CA LYS A 265 -4.81 7.09 -10.51
C LYS A 265 -4.67 6.76 -9.03
N ALA A 266 -5.15 5.60 -8.60
CA ALA A 266 -4.82 5.09 -7.28
C ALA A 266 -3.38 4.52 -7.24
N ARG A 267 -2.70 4.66 -6.09
CA ARG A 267 -1.30 4.24 -5.93
C ARG A 267 -1.11 3.60 -4.56
N HIS A 268 -0.74 2.32 -4.54
CA HIS A 268 -0.30 1.57 -3.36
C HIS A 268 -1.18 1.68 -2.10
N PRO A 269 -2.53 1.50 -2.14
CA PRO A 269 -3.43 1.68 -1.01
C PRO A 269 -3.40 0.50 -0.03
N ASP A 270 -2.20 -0.01 0.26
CA ASP A 270 -2.05 -1.21 1.09
C ASP A 270 -2.40 -0.93 2.56
N TYR A 271 -2.00 0.25 3.07
CA TYR A 271 -2.31 0.66 4.44
C TYR A 271 -3.81 0.89 4.62
N GLU A 272 -4.46 1.60 3.71
CA GLU A 272 -5.89 1.87 3.73
C GLU A 272 -6.71 0.57 3.69
N LEU A 273 -6.40 -0.34 2.78
CA LEU A 273 -7.08 -1.63 2.69
C LEU A 273 -6.89 -2.47 3.95
N PHE A 274 -5.66 -2.53 4.48
CA PHE A 274 -5.38 -3.33 5.66
C PHE A 274 -6.09 -2.78 6.90
N THR A 275 -6.07 -1.47 7.10
CA THR A 275 -6.66 -0.79 8.27
C THR A 275 -8.17 -0.61 8.18
N ALA A 276 -8.77 -0.81 6.99
CA ALA A 276 -10.22 -0.78 6.77
C ALA A 276 -10.92 -2.00 7.40
N ASP A 277 -10.69 -2.22 8.69
CA ASP A 277 -11.36 -3.25 9.49
C ASP A 277 -11.10 -4.70 9.00
N SER A 278 -9.91 -4.97 8.44
CA SER A 278 -9.54 -6.31 8.01
C SER A 278 -9.45 -7.30 9.18
N THR A 279 -9.61 -8.59 8.90
CA THR A 279 -9.58 -9.65 9.92
C THR A 279 -8.28 -9.62 10.73
N HIS A 280 -7.13 -9.46 10.08
CA HIS A 280 -5.83 -9.40 10.76
C HIS A 280 -5.65 -8.10 11.55
N TYR A 281 -6.09 -6.96 11.01
CA TYR A 281 -6.03 -5.69 11.73
C TYR A 281 -6.88 -5.72 13.01
N ARG A 282 -8.13 -6.25 12.95
CA ARG A 282 -8.98 -6.45 14.14
C ARG A 282 -8.38 -7.40 15.17
N ALA A 283 -7.60 -8.38 14.72
CA ALA A 283 -6.87 -9.29 15.60
C ALA A 283 -5.60 -8.67 16.21
N GLY A 284 -5.30 -7.39 15.92
CA GLY A 284 -4.12 -6.70 16.42
C GLY A 284 -2.82 -7.08 15.71
N VAL A 285 -2.90 -7.69 14.52
CA VAL A 285 -1.75 -8.01 13.67
C VAL A 285 -1.31 -6.75 12.91
N SER A 286 -0.02 -6.56 12.73
CA SER A 286 0.56 -5.45 11.97
C SER A 286 1.17 -5.92 10.65
N CYS A 287 1.45 -4.98 9.74
CA CYS A 287 2.17 -5.26 8.49
C CYS A 287 3.50 -5.99 8.75
N ALA A 288 4.25 -5.52 9.75
CA ALA A 288 5.53 -6.10 10.09
C ALA A 288 5.45 -7.52 10.69
N ASP A 289 4.31 -7.97 11.21
CA ASP A 289 4.17 -9.33 11.72
C ASP A 289 4.23 -10.37 10.59
N CYS A 290 3.74 -10.01 9.41
CA CYS A 290 3.75 -10.86 8.22
C CYS A 290 4.98 -10.62 7.33
N HIS A 291 5.34 -9.33 7.08
CA HIS A 291 6.40 -8.96 6.13
C HIS A 291 7.78 -8.87 6.75
N MET A 292 7.88 -8.78 8.08
CA MET A 292 9.11 -8.68 8.86
C MET A 292 9.07 -9.65 10.06
N PRO A 293 8.87 -10.96 9.83
CA PRO A 293 8.72 -11.92 10.89
C PRO A 293 9.98 -11.98 11.76
N TYR A 294 9.82 -12.44 13.00
CA TYR A 294 10.94 -12.53 13.92
C TYR A 294 11.85 -13.71 13.59
N LEU A 295 13.14 -13.42 13.52
CA LEU A 295 14.23 -14.41 13.44
C LEU A 295 14.93 -14.55 14.78
N ARG A 296 15.69 -15.66 14.92
CA ARG A 296 16.55 -15.90 16.07
C ARG A 296 17.95 -16.26 15.60
N GLU A 297 18.95 -15.66 16.23
CA GLU A 297 20.35 -16.05 16.11
C GLU A 297 20.91 -16.25 17.51
N GLY A 298 21.11 -17.50 17.89
CA GLY A 298 21.42 -17.85 19.28
C GLY A 298 20.34 -17.36 20.25
N ALA A 299 20.69 -16.53 21.21
CA ALA A 299 19.78 -15.93 22.17
C ALA A 299 19.11 -14.65 21.65
N MET A 300 19.60 -14.07 20.57
CA MET A 300 19.07 -12.81 20.02
C MET A 300 17.80 -13.08 19.19
N LYS A 301 16.81 -12.21 19.37
CA LYS A 301 15.59 -12.17 18.58
C LYS A 301 15.51 -10.80 17.89
N TYR A 302 15.40 -10.81 16.56
CA TYR A 302 15.31 -9.59 15.76
C TYR A 302 14.22 -9.73 14.70
N SER A 303 13.72 -8.62 14.15
CA SER A 303 12.80 -8.64 12.99
C SER A 303 13.61 -8.80 11.70
N SER A 304 13.18 -9.69 10.83
CA SER A 304 13.72 -9.78 9.48
C SER A 304 13.45 -8.47 8.73
N HIS A 305 14.45 -7.89 8.12
CA HIS A 305 14.34 -6.76 7.20
C HIS A 305 14.36 -7.21 5.73
N ASN A 306 14.37 -8.54 5.49
CA ASN A 306 14.11 -9.10 4.17
C ASN A 306 12.61 -9.00 3.87
N ILE A 307 12.15 -7.76 3.60
CA ILE A 307 10.75 -7.46 3.36
C ILE A 307 10.36 -8.03 2.00
N MET A 308 9.50 -9.04 2.03
CA MET A 308 9.06 -9.80 0.85
C MET A 308 7.61 -10.27 1.01
N SER A 309 7.07 -10.90 -0.03
CA SER A 309 5.79 -11.60 0.08
C SER A 309 5.86 -12.68 1.18
N PRO A 310 4.92 -12.68 2.14
CA PRO A 310 4.86 -13.73 3.17
C PRO A 310 4.69 -15.15 2.60
N LEU A 311 4.21 -15.26 1.37
CA LEU A 311 4.05 -16.55 0.67
C LEU A 311 5.38 -17.19 0.24
N LEU A 312 6.50 -16.45 0.31
CA LEU A 312 7.83 -17.00 0.01
C LEU A 312 8.44 -17.74 1.21
N ASP A 313 7.99 -17.43 2.43
CA ASP A 313 8.32 -18.19 3.65
C ASP A 313 7.11 -18.22 4.60
N PRO A 314 6.07 -19.01 4.25
CA PRO A 314 4.82 -19.01 5.00
C PRO A 314 4.95 -19.64 6.38
N GLN A 315 5.90 -20.54 6.60
CA GLN A 315 6.14 -21.11 7.92
C GLN A 315 6.62 -20.04 8.89
N LEU A 316 7.50 -19.16 8.44
CA LEU A 316 8.00 -18.07 9.26
C LEU A 316 6.95 -16.95 9.43
N ALA A 317 6.22 -16.61 8.38
CA ALA A 317 5.25 -15.51 8.41
C ALA A 317 3.91 -15.91 9.04
N CYS A 318 3.33 -17.04 8.64
CA CYS A 318 1.99 -17.49 9.09
C CYS A 318 2.07 -18.43 10.28
N GLY A 319 3.08 -19.31 10.32
CA GLY A 319 3.22 -20.38 11.31
C GLY A 319 3.45 -19.91 12.74
N GLN A 320 3.74 -18.60 12.95
CA GLN A 320 3.84 -18.05 14.29
C GLN A 320 2.47 -17.96 15.01
N CYS A 321 1.37 -17.89 14.25
CA CYS A 321 0.01 -17.79 14.76
C CYS A 321 -0.88 -18.96 14.31
N HIS A 322 -0.64 -19.50 13.11
CA HIS A 322 -1.45 -20.57 12.52
C HIS A 322 -0.74 -21.92 12.64
N THR A 323 -1.42 -22.89 13.23
CA THR A 323 -0.87 -24.25 13.45
C THR A 323 -0.83 -25.10 12.19
N ASN A 324 -1.66 -24.81 11.19
CA ASN A 324 -1.70 -25.53 9.91
C ASN A 324 -1.52 -24.55 8.75
N VAL A 325 -0.28 -24.37 8.34
CA VAL A 325 0.10 -23.41 7.29
C VAL A 325 -0.43 -23.83 5.92
N ASP A 326 -0.54 -25.13 5.63
CA ASP A 326 -1.05 -25.60 4.34
C ASP A 326 -2.52 -25.22 4.13
N VAL A 327 -3.34 -25.30 5.19
CA VAL A 327 -4.73 -24.83 5.14
C VAL A 327 -4.79 -23.32 4.93
N VAL A 328 -3.89 -22.55 5.56
CA VAL A 328 -3.81 -21.11 5.37
C VAL A 328 -3.45 -20.79 3.91
N LEU A 329 -2.45 -21.45 3.34
CA LEU A 329 -2.04 -21.24 1.95
C LEU A 329 -3.15 -21.58 0.96
N ALA A 330 -3.86 -22.69 1.16
CA ALA A 330 -5.02 -23.02 0.34
C ALA A 330 -6.11 -21.94 0.43
N ARG A 331 -6.35 -21.37 1.63
CA ARG A 331 -7.28 -20.27 1.81
C ARG A 331 -6.82 -18.98 1.13
N VAL A 332 -5.53 -18.64 1.22
CA VAL A 332 -4.94 -17.48 0.51
C VAL A 332 -5.18 -17.59 -0.98
N SER A 333 -4.88 -18.75 -1.58
CA SER A 333 -5.10 -18.98 -3.02
C SER A 333 -6.56 -18.73 -3.40
N VAL A 334 -7.52 -19.32 -2.69
CA VAL A 334 -8.95 -19.12 -2.97
C VAL A 334 -9.35 -17.65 -2.87
N LEU A 335 -8.87 -16.92 -1.88
CA LEU A 335 -9.18 -15.50 -1.71
C LEU A 335 -8.61 -14.65 -2.84
N GLN A 336 -7.35 -14.85 -3.18
CA GLN A 336 -6.68 -14.12 -4.26
C GLN A 336 -7.29 -14.45 -5.63
N ASP A 337 -7.60 -15.71 -5.92
CA ASP A 337 -8.27 -16.14 -7.16
C ASP A 337 -9.66 -15.49 -7.30
N THR A 338 -10.40 -15.41 -6.19
CA THR A 338 -11.73 -14.77 -6.17
C THR A 338 -11.64 -13.27 -6.46
N VAL A 339 -10.70 -12.57 -5.81
CA VAL A 339 -10.49 -11.12 -6.04
C VAL A 339 -9.97 -10.88 -7.45
N HIS A 340 -9.04 -11.70 -7.94
CA HIS A 340 -8.53 -11.60 -9.31
C HIS A 340 -9.66 -11.76 -10.34
N THR A 341 -10.53 -12.76 -10.17
CA THR A 341 -11.69 -12.97 -11.07
C THR A 341 -12.63 -11.77 -11.07
N ALA A 342 -12.92 -11.19 -9.90
CA ALA A 342 -13.73 -9.99 -9.79
C ALA A 342 -13.05 -8.78 -10.46
N LYS A 343 -11.73 -8.62 -10.29
CA LYS A 343 -10.93 -7.57 -10.93
C LYS A 343 -11.04 -7.64 -12.46
N ILE A 344 -10.87 -8.84 -13.04
CA ILE A 344 -10.99 -9.06 -14.46
C ILE A 344 -12.40 -8.71 -14.98
N SER A 345 -13.45 -9.12 -14.27
CA SER A 345 -14.83 -8.79 -14.61
C SER A 345 -15.10 -7.29 -14.58
N THR A 346 -14.45 -6.56 -13.65
CA THR A 346 -14.54 -5.11 -13.56
C THR A 346 -13.83 -4.44 -14.73
N GLU A 347 -12.67 -4.94 -15.15
CA GLU A 347 -11.93 -4.45 -16.31
C GLU A 347 -12.75 -4.56 -17.60
N ASP A 348 -13.40 -5.69 -17.79
CA ASP A 348 -14.29 -5.89 -18.94
C ASP A 348 -15.46 -4.89 -18.92
N ALA A 349 -16.07 -4.66 -17.75
CA ALA A 349 -17.13 -3.68 -17.61
C ALA A 349 -16.67 -2.23 -17.88
N LEU A 350 -15.46 -1.88 -17.44
CA LEU A 350 -14.85 -0.57 -17.70
C LEU A 350 -14.56 -0.36 -19.18
N ILE A 351 -14.06 -1.38 -19.88
CA ILE A 351 -13.80 -1.30 -21.33
C ILE A 351 -15.10 -1.12 -22.12
N ASP A 352 -16.16 -1.82 -21.73
CA ASP A 352 -17.47 -1.64 -22.32
C ASP A 352 -18.00 -0.20 -22.09
N ALA A 353 -17.85 0.33 -20.88
CA ALA A 353 -18.24 1.71 -20.56
C ALA A 353 -17.42 2.74 -21.38
N ILE A 354 -16.10 2.57 -21.45
CA ILE A 354 -15.21 3.43 -22.26
C ILE A 354 -15.65 3.41 -23.74
N THR A 355 -15.98 2.23 -24.26
CA THR A 355 -16.42 2.06 -25.66
C THR A 355 -17.75 2.77 -25.90
N ALA A 356 -18.72 2.61 -25.00
CA ALA A 356 -20.01 3.28 -25.08
C ALA A 356 -19.89 4.80 -25.01
N ILE A 357 -19.07 5.31 -24.07
CA ILE A 357 -18.82 6.76 -23.93
C ILE A 357 -18.16 7.32 -25.20
N LYS A 358 -17.18 6.62 -25.79
CA LYS A 358 -16.57 7.02 -27.07
C LYS A 358 -17.60 7.08 -28.20
N GLY A 359 -18.50 6.08 -28.27
CA GLY A 359 -19.60 6.08 -29.25
C GLY A 359 -20.54 7.27 -29.05
N ALA A 360 -20.91 7.56 -27.81
CA ALA A 360 -21.75 8.72 -27.50
C ALA A 360 -21.05 10.06 -27.81
N VAL A 361 -19.76 10.18 -27.51
CA VAL A 361 -18.97 11.38 -27.86
C VAL A 361 -18.90 11.62 -29.38
N ALA A 362 -18.84 10.54 -30.15
CA ALA A 362 -18.81 10.64 -31.61
C ALA A 362 -20.16 11.03 -32.25
N ASN A 363 -21.28 10.91 -31.53
CA ASN A 363 -22.60 11.31 -31.97
C ASN A 363 -22.91 12.78 -31.60
N PRO A 364 -22.94 13.72 -32.54
CA PRO A 364 -23.22 15.14 -32.25
C PRO A 364 -24.63 15.41 -31.65
N ALA A 365 -25.54 14.46 -31.76
CA ALA A 365 -26.89 14.56 -31.20
C ALA A 365 -27.00 14.05 -29.76
N SER A 366 -25.92 13.55 -29.19
CA SER A 366 -25.90 13.04 -27.80
C SER A 366 -26.26 14.13 -26.78
N ASP A 367 -27.04 13.74 -25.76
CA ASP A 367 -27.39 14.59 -24.64
C ASP A 367 -26.12 14.83 -23.78
N PRO A 368 -25.65 16.09 -23.67
CA PRO A 368 -24.43 16.39 -22.95
C PRO A 368 -24.54 16.14 -21.45
N ALA A 369 -25.72 16.28 -20.83
CA ALA A 369 -25.91 16.06 -19.40
C ALA A 369 -25.77 14.57 -19.05
N LEU A 370 -26.40 13.69 -19.84
CA LEU A 370 -26.27 12.24 -19.67
C LEU A 370 -24.83 11.77 -19.94
N LEU A 371 -24.14 12.41 -20.89
CA LEU A 371 -22.74 12.11 -21.19
C LEU A 371 -21.82 12.51 -20.05
N ASP A 372 -22.07 13.61 -19.38
CA ASP A 372 -21.29 14.04 -18.21
C ASP A 372 -21.57 13.14 -17.00
N GLU A 373 -22.80 12.67 -16.80
CA GLU A 373 -23.10 11.62 -15.83
C GLU A 373 -22.32 10.34 -16.12
N ALA A 374 -22.28 9.88 -17.39
CA ALA A 374 -21.52 8.72 -17.79
C ALA A 374 -20.01 8.85 -17.50
N ARG A 375 -19.44 10.04 -17.74
CA ARG A 375 -18.03 10.34 -17.41
C ARG A 375 -17.77 10.29 -15.90
N THR A 376 -18.65 10.86 -15.08
CA THR A 376 -18.51 10.82 -13.63
C THR A 376 -18.56 9.38 -13.11
N LEU A 377 -19.49 8.58 -13.58
CA LEU A 377 -19.58 7.16 -13.21
C LEU A 377 -18.34 6.38 -13.65
N HIS A 378 -17.83 6.61 -14.87
CA HIS A 378 -16.59 6.01 -15.36
C HIS A 378 -15.39 6.40 -14.50
N ARG A 379 -15.23 7.68 -14.16
CA ARG A 379 -14.16 8.20 -13.27
C ARG A 379 -14.13 7.44 -11.94
N HIS A 380 -15.26 7.32 -11.27
CA HIS A 380 -15.35 6.65 -9.98
C HIS A 380 -15.14 5.14 -10.10
N ALA A 381 -15.75 4.51 -11.11
CA ALA A 381 -15.58 3.08 -11.37
C ALA A 381 -14.12 2.71 -11.61
N GLN A 382 -13.42 3.49 -12.42
CA GLN A 382 -12.02 3.24 -12.74
C GLN A 382 -11.12 3.47 -11.52
N TYR A 383 -11.37 4.49 -10.69
CA TYR A 383 -10.62 4.70 -9.47
C TYR A 383 -10.80 3.55 -8.46
N MET A 384 -12.02 3.09 -8.24
CA MET A 384 -12.32 1.96 -7.35
C MET A 384 -11.64 0.67 -7.82
N TRP A 385 -11.70 0.37 -9.12
CA TRP A 385 -10.97 -0.75 -9.70
C TRP A 385 -9.45 -0.61 -9.51
N ASP A 386 -8.90 0.57 -9.80
CA ASP A 386 -7.48 0.84 -9.71
C ASP A 386 -6.98 0.80 -8.26
N PHE A 387 -7.81 1.17 -7.29
CA PHE A 387 -7.53 1.05 -5.87
C PHE A 387 -7.20 -0.41 -5.48
N ILE A 388 -7.94 -1.36 -6.00
CA ILE A 388 -7.66 -2.79 -5.77
C ILE A 388 -6.52 -3.30 -6.66
N SER A 389 -6.46 -2.84 -7.92
CA SER A 389 -5.44 -3.27 -8.89
C SER A 389 -4.03 -2.81 -8.50
N SER A 390 -3.89 -1.65 -7.86
CA SER A 390 -2.62 -1.08 -7.44
C SER A 390 -2.15 -1.53 -6.04
N ALA A 391 -3.00 -2.23 -5.28
CA ALA A 391 -2.62 -2.85 -4.02
C ALA A 391 -1.78 -4.12 -4.27
N ASN A 392 -0.76 -4.34 -3.43
CA ASN A 392 0.23 -5.38 -3.67
C ASN A 392 -0.21 -6.80 -3.26
N SER A 393 -1.39 -6.98 -2.65
CA SER A 393 -1.80 -8.24 -2.03
C SER A 393 -2.76 -9.09 -2.86
N MET A 394 -3.20 -8.63 -4.04
CA MET A 394 -4.35 -9.19 -4.76
C MET A 394 -5.56 -9.38 -3.81
N GLY A 395 -5.87 -8.33 -3.05
CA GLY A 395 -6.98 -8.28 -2.12
C GLY A 395 -6.77 -9.03 -0.79
N PHE A 396 -5.67 -9.75 -0.56
CA PHE A 396 -5.47 -10.51 0.67
C PHE A 396 -5.41 -9.63 1.93
N HIS A 397 -4.96 -8.38 1.83
CA HIS A 397 -4.96 -7.45 2.96
C HIS A 397 -6.36 -7.25 3.55
N ASN A 398 -7.41 -7.23 2.71
CA ASN A 398 -8.81 -7.20 3.12
C ASN A 398 -9.71 -7.73 1.98
N PRO A 399 -9.91 -9.05 1.88
CA PRO A 399 -10.63 -9.63 0.75
C PRO A 399 -12.11 -9.23 0.68
N ASP A 400 -12.76 -9.05 1.81
CA ASP A 400 -14.17 -8.66 1.87
C ASP A 400 -14.35 -7.23 1.33
N GLU A 401 -13.51 -6.32 1.74
CA GLU A 401 -13.50 -4.93 1.27
C GLU A 401 -13.09 -4.85 -0.21
N ALA A 402 -12.07 -5.60 -0.63
CA ALA A 402 -11.66 -5.66 -2.03
C ALA A 402 -12.82 -6.11 -2.95
N LEU A 403 -13.54 -7.15 -2.57
CA LEU A 403 -14.71 -7.64 -3.32
C LEU A 403 -15.88 -6.65 -3.29
N ARG A 404 -16.09 -5.93 -2.17
CA ARG A 404 -17.10 -4.87 -2.07
C ARG A 404 -16.79 -3.75 -3.05
N ILE A 405 -15.56 -3.28 -3.05
CA ILE A 405 -15.10 -2.19 -3.93
C ILE A 405 -15.21 -2.59 -5.40
N LEU A 406 -14.75 -3.79 -5.79
CA LEU A 406 -14.83 -4.26 -7.18
C LEU A 406 -16.27 -4.45 -7.67
N ARG A 407 -17.19 -4.91 -6.82
CA ARG A 407 -18.63 -4.99 -7.15
C ARG A 407 -19.20 -3.61 -7.42
N ASN A 408 -18.90 -2.63 -6.56
CA ASN A 408 -19.35 -1.26 -6.76
C ASN A 408 -18.74 -0.65 -8.04
N ALA A 409 -17.45 -0.88 -8.31
CA ALA A 409 -16.80 -0.45 -9.53
C ALA A 409 -17.46 -1.04 -10.78
N THR A 410 -17.79 -2.34 -10.76
CA THR A 410 -18.49 -3.00 -11.86
C THR A 410 -19.88 -2.40 -12.10
N ASP A 411 -20.62 -2.15 -11.01
CA ASP A 411 -21.96 -1.55 -11.10
C ASP A 411 -21.90 -0.13 -11.67
N LEU A 412 -21.00 0.71 -11.19
CA LEU A 412 -20.78 2.06 -11.71
C LEU A 412 -20.34 2.05 -13.18
N ALA A 413 -19.48 1.11 -13.60
CA ALA A 413 -19.08 0.96 -14.99
C ALA A 413 -20.27 0.59 -15.89
N ARG A 414 -21.14 -0.32 -15.46
CA ARG A 414 -22.38 -0.67 -16.18
C ARG A 414 -23.37 0.48 -16.23
N GLN A 415 -23.51 1.26 -15.16
CA GLN A 415 -24.30 2.49 -15.16
C GLN A 415 -23.72 3.52 -16.14
N ALA A 416 -22.39 3.70 -16.20
CA ALA A 416 -21.74 4.58 -17.16
C ALA A 416 -22.06 4.17 -18.61
N GLN A 417 -22.00 2.87 -18.92
CA GLN A 417 -22.37 2.31 -20.22
C GLN A 417 -23.82 2.62 -20.56
N MET A 418 -24.76 2.41 -19.62
CA MET A 418 -26.16 2.71 -19.83
C MET A 418 -26.42 4.21 -20.08
N LYS A 419 -25.79 5.08 -19.29
CA LYS A 419 -25.91 6.54 -19.46
C LYS A 419 -25.36 7.01 -20.80
N ALA A 420 -24.24 6.45 -21.26
CA ALA A 420 -23.70 6.74 -22.58
C ALA A 420 -24.64 6.28 -23.73
N SER A 421 -25.22 5.09 -23.62
CA SER A 421 -26.24 4.61 -24.58
C SER A 421 -27.48 5.49 -24.60
N GLN A 422 -27.98 5.92 -23.46
CA GLN A 422 -29.11 6.86 -23.35
C GLN A 422 -28.75 8.22 -23.95
N ALA A 423 -27.58 8.74 -23.68
CA ALA A 423 -27.09 10.01 -24.21
C ALA A 423 -27.08 10.00 -25.74
N ALA A 424 -26.61 8.92 -26.34
CA ALA A 424 -26.54 8.75 -27.79
C ALA A 424 -27.91 8.36 -28.46
N GLY A 425 -28.88 7.91 -27.66
CA GLY A 425 -30.10 7.29 -28.18
C GLY A 425 -29.81 6.00 -28.92
N ASP A 426 -28.70 5.31 -28.62
CA ASP A 426 -28.23 4.11 -29.36
C ASP A 426 -28.10 2.90 -28.42
N PRO A 427 -29.09 1.98 -28.42
CA PRO A 427 -29.04 0.75 -27.63
C PRO A 427 -27.91 -0.22 -28.04
N SER A 428 -27.32 -0.08 -29.23
CA SER A 428 -26.21 -0.96 -29.66
C SER A 428 -24.96 -0.78 -28.81
N LEU A 429 -24.81 0.37 -28.15
CA LEU A 429 -23.71 0.66 -27.20
C LEU A 429 -23.78 -0.16 -25.90
N LEU A 430 -24.90 -0.89 -25.68
CA LEU A 430 -25.02 -1.83 -24.55
C LEU A 430 -24.43 -3.21 -24.84
N THR A 431 -24.05 -3.48 -26.11
CA THR A 431 -23.51 -4.79 -26.48
C THR A 431 -22.08 -4.95 -25.95
N ALA A 432 -21.91 -5.86 -25.02
CA ALA A 432 -20.58 -6.18 -24.43
C ALA A 432 -19.67 -6.86 -25.47
N GLY A 433 -18.38 -6.62 -25.39
CA GLY A 433 -17.35 -7.34 -26.14
C GLY A 433 -17.15 -6.92 -27.61
N VAL A 434 -17.90 -5.95 -28.11
CA VAL A 434 -17.72 -5.44 -29.50
C VAL A 434 -16.33 -4.81 -29.67
N TYR A 435 -15.82 -4.19 -28.65
CA TYR A 435 -14.50 -3.53 -28.70
C TYR A 435 -13.36 -4.51 -28.99
N TYR A 436 -13.36 -5.69 -28.37
CA TYR A 436 -12.30 -6.70 -28.58
C TYR A 436 -12.32 -7.31 -30.00
N SER A 437 -13.47 -7.41 -30.61
CA SER A 437 -13.61 -7.95 -31.97
C SER A 437 -13.21 -6.95 -33.07
N LEU A 438 -13.37 -5.65 -32.79
CA LEU A 438 -13.11 -4.58 -33.77
C LEU A 438 -11.73 -3.92 -33.57
N ASN A 439 -11.22 -3.91 -32.37
CA ASN A 439 -9.95 -3.29 -32.01
C ASN A 439 -9.15 -4.26 -31.13
N PRO A 440 -8.35 -5.15 -31.71
CA PRO A 440 -7.48 -6.02 -30.92
C PRO A 440 -6.60 -5.18 -30.02
N VAL A 441 -6.45 -5.63 -28.77
CA VAL A 441 -5.62 -4.94 -27.78
C VAL A 441 -4.22 -4.73 -28.35
N PRO A 442 -3.68 -3.50 -28.34
CA PRO A 442 -2.33 -3.26 -28.81
C PRO A 442 -1.34 -4.12 -28.03
N THR A 443 -0.53 -4.89 -28.75
CA THR A 443 0.56 -5.64 -28.09
C THR A 443 1.53 -4.63 -27.48
N PRO A 444 1.87 -4.73 -26.19
CA PRO A 444 2.89 -3.87 -25.60
C PRO A 444 4.18 -4.01 -26.39
N VAL A 445 4.79 -2.89 -26.77
CA VAL A 445 6.11 -2.90 -27.41
C VAL A 445 7.12 -3.33 -26.34
N PRO A 446 7.93 -4.36 -26.56
CA PRO A 446 8.86 -4.90 -25.58
C PRO A 446 9.93 -3.91 -25.11
#